data_1c14759eb4cd7d6b943aa1455918783c
#
_entry.id   1c14759eb4cd7d6b943aa1455918783c
#
_cell.length_a   1.000
_cell.length_b   1.000
_cell.length_c   1.000
_cell.angle_alpha   90.00
_cell.angle_beta   90.00
_cell.angle_gamma   90.00
#
_symmetry.space_group_name_H-M   'P 1'
#
loop_
_entity.id
_entity.type
_entity.pdbx_description
1 polymer ?
#
loop_
_entity_poly.entity_id
_entity_poly.type
_entity_poly.pdbx_seq_one_letter_code
_entity_poly.pdbx_strand_id
1 'polypeptide(L)'
;VKRFCLLLIYLFLNTITSFALSPAKYISKDSIPQTDSIKVGGYLIKVIAVTNGFGYDIYNNKKLFIHQTTIPAVAGNSGFATKTAAEKVARKVVEKLGKGEQLPTVSIDEIKALGALP
;
A
#
# COMPACT_ATOMS: atom_id res chain seq x y z
N VAL A 1 11.35 48.37 -52.49
CA VAL A 1 10.35 47.24 -52.34
C VAL A 1 11.03 45.98 -51.79
N LYS A 2 12.30 45.74 -52.06
CA LYS A 2 13.01 44.55 -51.50
C LYS A 2 13.28 44.64 -49.98
N ARG A 3 13.29 45.82 -49.40
CA ARG A 3 13.53 46.03 -47.98
C ARG A 3 12.27 45.83 -47.12
N PHE A 4 11.10 45.93 -47.72
CA PHE A 4 9.84 45.73 -47.02
C PHE A 4 9.48 44.27 -46.82
N CYS A 5 9.85 43.38 -47.76
CA CYS A 5 9.66 41.96 -47.65
C CYS A 5 10.49 41.31 -46.53
N LEU A 6 11.71 41.80 -46.31
CA LEU A 6 12.57 41.28 -45.24
C LEU A 6 12.06 41.61 -43.84
N LEU A 7 11.42 42.76 -43.67
CA LEU A 7 10.79 43.13 -42.38
C LEU A 7 9.55 42.29 -42.06
N LEU A 8 8.77 41.94 -43.07
CA LEU A 8 7.60 41.05 -42.90
C LEU A 8 8.01 39.61 -42.56
N ILE A 9 9.11 39.14 -43.13
CA ILE A 9 9.65 37.79 -42.80
C ILE A 9 10.19 37.78 -41.38
N TYR A 10 10.79 38.88 -40.92
CA TYR A 10 11.31 38.99 -39.55
C TYR A 10 10.20 39.06 -38.51
N LEU A 11 9.04 39.64 -38.83
CA LEU A 11 7.89 39.69 -37.97
C LEU A 11 7.20 38.32 -37.83
N PHE A 12 7.27 37.49 -38.87
CA PHE A 12 6.69 36.15 -38.83
C PHE A 12 7.54 35.12 -38.08
N LEU A 13 8.84 35.39 -37.92
CA LEU A 13 9.74 34.46 -37.23
C LEU A 13 9.71 34.59 -35.70
N ASN A 14 9.05 35.61 -35.15
CA ASN A 14 9.03 35.87 -33.71
C ASN A 14 7.75 35.42 -33.02
N THR A 15 6.84 34.73 -33.70
CA THR A 15 5.67 34.13 -33.09
C THR A 15 5.82 32.61 -32.91
N ILE A 16 7.02 32.16 -32.55
CA ILE A 16 7.10 30.89 -31.89
C ILE A 16 6.65 31.14 -30.46
N THR A 17 5.32 31.21 -30.26
CA THR A 17 4.75 31.03 -28.95
C THR A 17 5.26 29.69 -28.46
N SER A 18 6.12 29.74 -27.47
CA SER A 18 6.46 28.59 -26.68
C SER A 18 5.15 28.05 -26.14
N PHE A 19 4.57 27.11 -26.87
CA PHE A 19 3.54 26.28 -26.31
C PHE A 19 4.27 25.43 -25.26
N ALA A 20 4.35 25.96 -24.04
CA ALA A 20 4.74 25.18 -22.90
C ALA A 20 3.70 24.09 -22.79
N LEU A 21 4.00 22.92 -23.36
CA LEU A 21 3.29 21.70 -23.05
C LEU A 21 3.49 21.52 -21.56
N SER A 22 2.48 21.90 -20.79
CA SER A 22 2.40 21.49 -19.41
C SER A 22 2.65 19.99 -19.41
N PRO A 23 3.63 19.46 -18.70
CA PRO A 23 3.76 18.02 -18.63
C PRO A 23 2.43 17.53 -18.10
N ALA A 24 1.65 16.92 -18.97
CA ALA A 24 0.50 16.17 -18.51
C ALA A 24 1.04 15.32 -17.36
N LYS A 25 0.48 15.51 -16.17
CA LYS A 25 0.83 14.72 -15.00
C LYS A 25 0.71 13.27 -15.48
N TYR A 26 1.83 12.67 -15.84
CA TYR A 26 1.90 11.28 -16.19
C TYR A 26 1.46 10.56 -14.92
N ILE A 27 0.17 10.22 -14.88
CA ILE A 27 -0.33 9.26 -13.91
C ILE A 27 0.35 7.98 -14.35
N SER A 28 1.48 7.73 -13.70
CA SER A 28 2.18 6.48 -13.84
C SER A 28 1.14 5.38 -13.64
N LYS A 29 0.89 4.61 -14.67
CA LYS A 29 -0.01 3.44 -14.64
C LYS A 29 0.52 2.37 -13.69
N ASP A 30 1.66 2.64 -13.07
CA ASP A 30 2.32 1.82 -12.05
C ASP A 30 1.90 2.18 -10.62
N SER A 31 0.91 3.07 -10.43
CA SER A 31 0.12 3.07 -9.21
C SER A 31 -0.94 1.97 -9.27
N ILE A 32 -0.51 0.74 -9.59
CA ILE A 32 -1.12 -0.43 -8.99
C ILE A 32 -1.11 -0.10 -7.50
N PRO A 33 -2.27 -0.09 -6.79
CA PRO A 33 -2.23 0.04 -5.35
C PRO A 33 -1.19 -0.98 -4.90
N GLN A 34 -0.08 -0.48 -4.36
CA GLN A 34 0.90 -1.37 -3.77
C GLN A 34 0.10 -2.13 -2.74
N THR A 35 -0.25 -3.32 -3.09
CA THR A 35 -0.79 -4.27 -2.13
C THR A 35 0.35 -4.38 -1.15
N ASP A 36 0.18 -3.77 0.04
CA ASP A 36 1.17 -3.77 1.10
C ASP A 36 1.40 -5.23 1.51
N SER A 37 2.15 -5.94 0.68
CA SER A 37 2.45 -7.35 0.86
C SER A 37 3.90 -7.52 1.27
N ILE A 38 4.11 -8.21 2.36
CA ILE A 38 5.41 -8.37 3.01
C ILE A 38 5.74 -9.83 3.09
N LYS A 39 6.92 -10.20 2.61
CA LYS A 39 7.43 -11.57 2.76
C LYS A 39 8.19 -11.72 4.07
N VAL A 40 7.79 -12.68 4.87
CA VAL A 40 8.43 -13.02 6.14
C VAL A 40 8.49 -14.53 6.28
N GLY A 41 9.70 -15.09 6.42
CA GLY A 41 9.89 -16.51 6.74
C GLY A 41 9.16 -17.50 5.82
N GLY A 42 9.06 -17.22 4.53
CA GLY A 42 8.36 -18.07 3.55
C GLY A 42 6.86 -17.80 3.46
N TYR A 43 6.33 -16.92 4.28
CA TYR A 43 4.94 -16.47 4.24
C TYR A 43 4.83 -15.11 3.56
N LEU A 44 3.69 -14.84 2.95
CA LEU A 44 3.33 -13.54 2.40
C LEU A 44 2.20 -12.95 3.25
N ILE A 45 2.45 -11.80 3.86
CA ILE A 45 1.46 -11.03 4.61
C ILE A 45 0.88 -9.97 3.68
N LYS A 46 -0.44 -9.85 3.65
CA LYS A 46 -1.17 -8.74 3.02
C LYS A 46 -2.04 -8.07 4.07
N VAL A 47 -1.86 -6.77 4.25
CA VAL A 47 -2.80 -5.97 5.05
C VAL A 47 -4.01 -5.66 4.17
N ILE A 48 -5.19 -5.91 4.70
CA ILE A 48 -6.46 -5.70 4.00
C ILE A 48 -7.30 -4.63 4.71
N ALA A 49 -8.03 -3.83 3.93
CA ALA A 49 -9.04 -2.94 4.48
C ALA A 49 -10.31 -3.75 4.78
N VAL A 50 -10.91 -3.53 5.94
CA VAL A 50 -12.16 -4.12 6.37
C VAL A 50 -13.13 -3.03 6.78
N THR A 51 -14.42 -3.35 7.00
CA THR A 51 -15.46 -2.36 7.27
C THR A 51 -15.12 -1.39 8.41
N ASN A 52 -14.49 -1.89 9.47
CA ASN A 52 -14.15 -1.10 10.66
C ASN A 52 -12.65 -1.14 10.94
N GLY A 53 -11.81 -0.82 9.94
CA GLY A 53 -10.36 -0.73 10.12
C GLY A 53 -9.57 -1.62 9.16
N PHE A 54 -8.58 -2.29 9.68
CA PHE A 54 -7.66 -3.12 8.91
C PHE A 54 -7.60 -4.54 9.46
N GLY A 55 -7.40 -5.48 8.57
CA GLY A 55 -7.13 -6.88 8.89
C GLY A 55 -5.87 -7.34 8.17
N TYR A 56 -5.64 -8.64 8.16
CA TYR A 56 -4.52 -9.21 7.42
C TYR A 56 -4.84 -10.60 6.88
N ASP A 57 -4.20 -10.91 5.76
CA ASP A 57 -4.14 -12.21 5.15
C ASP A 57 -2.71 -12.74 5.20
N ILE A 58 -2.56 -14.00 5.51
CA ILE A 58 -1.29 -14.70 5.45
C ILE A 58 -1.39 -15.83 4.44
N TYR A 59 -0.49 -15.82 3.48
CA TYR A 59 -0.40 -16.84 2.43
C TYR A 59 0.82 -17.72 2.66
N ASN A 60 0.63 -19.01 2.43
CA ASN A 60 1.70 -19.99 2.37
C ASN A 60 1.68 -20.65 0.98
N ASN A 61 2.81 -20.61 0.26
CA ASN A 61 2.91 -21.15 -1.10
C ASN A 61 1.79 -20.68 -2.03
N LYS A 62 1.50 -19.37 -2.03
CA LYS A 62 0.43 -18.72 -2.82
C LYS A 62 -1.00 -19.12 -2.42
N LYS A 63 -1.18 -19.96 -1.41
CA LYS A 63 -2.50 -20.30 -0.85
C LYS A 63 -2.79 -19.44 0.36
N LEU A 64 -4.01 -18.93 0.44
CA LEU A 64 -4.51 -18.26 1.64
C LEU A 64 -4.52 -19.25 2.79
N PHE A 65 -3.79 -18.93 3.86
CA PHE A 65 -3.64 -19.76 5.04
C PHE A 65 -4.38 -19.21 6.25
N ILE A 66 -4.28 -17.90 6.47
CA ILE A 66 -4.99 -17.21 7.55
C ILE A 66 -5.65 -15.97 6.94
N HIS A 67 -6.94 -15.78 7.28
CA HIS A 67 -7.72 -14.60 6.95
C HIS A 67 -8.26 -14.00 8.26
N GLN A 68 -7.74 -12.85 8.65
CA GLN A 68 -8.08 -12.20 9.92
C GLN A 68 -8.66 -10.81 9.66
N THR A 69 -9.95 -10.66 9.87
CA THR A 69 -10.67 -9.40 9.63
C THR A 69 -10.91 -8.58 10.89
N THR A 70 -10.72 -9.18 12.05
CA THR A 70 -10.96 -8.56 13.36
C THR A 70 -9.73 -8.67 14.24
N ILE A 71 -9.68 -7.87 15.30
CA ILE A 71 -8.59 -7.97 16.28
C ILE A 71 -8.74 -9.27 17.06
N PRO A 72 -7.75 -10.18 17.05
CA PRO A 72 -7.79 -11.41 17.83
C PRO A 72 -7.93 -11.13 19.33
N ALA A 73 -8.61 -12.00 20.03
CA ALA A 73 -8.82 -11.93 21.48
C ALA A 73 -9.56 -10.68 22.00
N VAL A 74 -10.08 -9.84 21.12
CA VAL A 74 -10.92 -8.69 21.47
C VAL A 74 -12.35 -8.98 21.03
N ALA A 75 -13.28 -8.77 21.93
CA ALA A 75 -14.71 -8.94 21.63
C ALA A 75 -15.18 -7.88 20.62
N GLY A 76 -16.04 -8.27 19.68
CA GLY A 76 -16.61 -7.38 18.66
C GLY A 76 -16.09 -7.67 17.27
N ASN A 77 -16.45 -6.80 16.33
CA ASN A 77 -16.15 -6.94 14.90
C ASN A 77 -15.21 -5.85 14.38
N SER A 78 -14.45 -5.21 15.26
CA SER A 78 -13.52 -4.16 14.86
C SER A 78 -12.23 -4.75 14.33
N GLY A 79 -11.75 -4.18 13.20
CA GLY A 79 -10.40 -4.37 12.72
C GLY A 79 -9.40 -3.51 13.47
N PHE A 80 -8.14 -3.62 13.12
CA PHE A 80 -7.08 -2.77 13.67
C PHE A 80 -7.26 -1.32 13.22
N ALA A 81 -6.94 -0.36 14.09
CA ALA A 81 -7.08 1.06 13.78
C ALA A 81 -6.15 1.52 12.65
N THR A 82 -5.00 0.87 12.47
CA THR A 82 -4.00 1.22 11.47
C THR A 82 -3.46 0.00 10.73
N LYS A 83 -2.97 0.21 9.52
CA LYS A 83 -2.27 -0.82 8.74
C LYS A 83 -1.06 -1.36 9.50
N THR A 84 -0.32 -0.48 10.15
CA THR A 84 0.88 -0.84 10.94
C THR A 84 0.53 -1.76 12.10
N ALA A 85 -0.59 -1.52 12.78
CA ALA A 85 -1.05 -2.38 13.86
C ALA A 85 -1.40 -3.80 13.34
N ALA A 86 -2.14 -3.89 12.25
CA ALA A 86 -2.47 -5.17 11.61
C ALA A 86 -1.19 -5.91 11.17
N GLU A 87 -0.23 -5.21 10.56
CA GLU A 87 1.05 -5.78 10.14
C GLU A 87 1.85 -6.36 11.31
N LYS A 88 1.97 -5.61 12.41
CA LYS A 88 2.70 -6.08 13.60
C LYS A 88 2.15 -7.39 14.14
N VAL A 89 0.84 -7.49 14.23
CA VAL A 89 0.19 -8.72 14.69
C VAL A 89 0.37 -9.86 13.69
N ALA A 90 0.23 -9.60 12.40
CA ALA A 90 0.46 -10.60 11.36
C ALA A 90 1.91 -11.14 11.39
N ARG A 91 2.90 -10.28 11.61
CA ARG A 91 4.31 -10.68 11.80
C ARG A 91 4.48 -11.58 13.03
N LYS A 92 3.80 -11.28 14.11
CA LYS A 92 3.81 -12.12 15.32
C LYS A 92 3.23 -13.51 15.06
N VAL A 93 2.15 -13.57 14.28
CA VAL A 93 1.56 -14.85 13.86
C VAL A 93 2.54 -15.65 13.02
N VAL A 94 3.21 -15.02 12.04
CA VAL A 94 4.22 -15.69 11.20
C VAL A 94 5.42 -16.15 12.03
N GLU A 95 5.85 -15.37 13.04
CA GLU A 95 6.90 -15.76 13.98
C GLU A 95 6.53 -17.08 14.69
N LYS A 96 5.30 -17.17 15.21
CA LYS A 96 4.79 -18.37 15.88
C LYS A 96 4.68 -19.57 14.92
N LEU A 97 4.24 -19.34 13.69
CA LEU A 97 4.24 -20.38 12.65
C LEU A 97 5.65 -20.91 12.39
N GLY A 98 6.64 -20.02 12.33
CA GLY A 98 8.05 -20.39 12.18
C GLY A 98 8.62 -21.18 13.35
N LYS A 99 8.04 -21.05 14.54
CA LYS A 99 8.38 -21.83 15.73
C LYS A 99 7.66 -23.20 15.80
N GLY A 100 6.82 -23.52 14.81
CA GLY A 100 6.10 -24.78 14.71
C GLY A 100 4.69 -24.77 15.30
N GLU A 101 4.15 -23.62 15.70
CA GLU A 101 2.75 -23.52 16.08
C GLU A 101 1.86 -23.68 14.85
N GLN A 102 1.01 -24.69 14.83
CA GLN A 102 0.14 -24.96 13.67
C GLN A 102 -1.06 -24.02 13.61
N LEU A 103 -1.60 -23.64 14.75
CA LEU A 103 -2.72 -22.70 14.91
C LEU A 103 -2.30 -21.61 15.89
N PRO A 104 -1.48 -20.65 15.44
CA PRO A 104 -0.96 -19.63 16.32
C PRO A 104 -2.10 -18.71 16.79
N THR A 105 -2.21 -18.57 18.10
CA THR A 105 -3.09 -17.60 18.73
C THR A 105 -2.30 -16.42 19.23
N VAL A 106 -2.89 -15.24 19.20
CA VAL A 106 -2.30 -14.02 19.74
C VAL A 106 -3.16 -13.54 20.89
N SER A 107 -2.55 -13.45 22.08
CA SER A 107 -3.26 -12.99 23.27
C SER A 107 -3.41 -11.46 23.27
N ILE A 108 -4.35 -10.98 24.08
CA ILE A 108 -4.56 -9.53 24.23
C ILE A 108 -3.31 -8.83 24.76
N ASP A 109 -2.55 -9.49 25.64
CA ASP A 109 -1.32 -8.93 26.21
C ASP A 109 -0.22 -8.83 25.15
N GLU A 110 -0.11 -9.79 24.25
CA GLU A 110 0.81 -9.72 23.11
C GLU A 110 0.43 -8.56 22.17
N ILE A 111 -0.87 -8.38 21.90
CA ILE A 111 -1.35 -7.29 21.04
C ILE A 111 -1.07 -5.94 21.68
N LYS A 112 -1.26 -5.80 23.00
CA LYS A 112 -0.92 -4.60 23.76
C LYS A 112 0.58 -4.33 23.73
N ALA A 113 1.40 -5.36 23.94
CA ALA A 113 2.86 -5.24 23.90
C ALA A 113 3.38 -4.79 22.52
N LEU A 114 2.68 -5.14 21.46
CA LEU A 114 2.99 -4.67 20.11
C LEU A 114 2.51 -3.22 19.84
N GLY A 115 1.75 -2.62 20.76
CA GLY A 115 1.10 -1.34 20.54
C GLY A 115 0.07 -1.37 19.42
N ALA A 116 -0.60 -2.51 19.23
CA ALA A 116 -1.56 -2.73 18.15
C ALA A 116 -3.02 -2.54 18.57
N LEU A 117 -3.28 -2.24 19.83
CA LEU A 117 -4.58 -1.76 20.32
C LEU A 117 -4.62 -0.23 20.31
N PRO A 118 -5.81 0.37 20.08
CA PRO A 118 -6.00 1.81 20.21
C PRO A 118 -5.78 2.30 21.63
#